data_8f45d6036bdca20ce061dfd03f572867
#
_entry.id   8f45d6036bdca20ce061dfd03f572867
#
_cell.length_a   1.000
_cell.length_b   1.000
_cell.length_c   1.000
_cell.angle_alpha   90.00
_cell.angle_beta   90.00
_cell.angle_gamma   90.00
#
_symmetry.space_group_name_H-M   'P 1'
#
loop_
_entity.id
_entity.type
_entity.pdbx_description
1 polymer ?
#
loop_
_entity_poly.entity_id
_entity_poly.type
_entity_poly.pdbx_seq_one_letter_code
_entity_poly.pdbx_strand_id
1 'polypeptide(L)'
;MYKTVSILVLLLLIVALPFVFRQPPPQGDWKPGDPVIVIVTPHNEAIRYEFAQAFSRWHQKKYGTPVKIDWRNIGGTSEISRYLTGQYTDSARAWWRNQGKTWPSQATEELTRPTPTTPEVAEVHQAYRKTDLPDQITCGIDLFFGGGEFDHSSAFRAGFTVPVQDLLPDTLFQEDGVVMIPEKVSGEVWRTVSMMGNVVSTFGIIYNIDRLKDLGISTPPIQWKDLADFRYFRQVGLADPTKSGSIAKAFEMLVHQQIHESVKQAGYTDEQIAANEKRIDAYIKDQGKSYRRGDVPADLVDYQKAIEVGFEKGLYLIQQIGANARYFTDSASKVPIDVSMGDAAVGMAIDFYGRYQAEVSRGSDGTERMKFVTPVGGTSVSCDPISLLRGAGGHAPKDKQAETRQVAIRFIEFVLSEEGQQLWCYKPGTRNQQGELIGPEKYALRRLPIRRSFYPSTQPSLQTRHLEHLSHSVDPLDDPRIDPYQVSQQFVYYRRWTGEHFSVLRDIVRAMCLDSAEELKSAWQRFHQRYSSNGESFGFLPTVQLNGKEGLKEVPLNWRTAPDIPKQYEKIEYMREWVRAFREGYRKY
;
A
#
# COMPACT_ATOMS: atom_id res chain seq x y z
N MET A 1 -16.10 -24.54 51.15
CA MET A 1 -16.53 -23.15 50.97
C MET A 1 -15.36 -22.15 50.99
N TYR A 2 -14.54 -22.08 52.03
CA TYR A 2 -13.39 -21.12 52.07
C TYR A 2 -12.37 -21.27 50.94
N LYS A 3 -11.96 -22.48 50.59
CA LYS A 3 -11.02 -22.71 49.46
C LYS A 3 -11.54 -22.23 48.11
N THR A 4 -12.83 -22.41 47.82
CA THR A 4 -13.45 -21.97 46.59
C THR A 4 -13.56 -20.45 46.53
N VAL A 5 -13.87 -19.80 47.66
CA VAL A 5 -13.90 -18.33 47.76
C VAL A 5 -12.51 -17.74 47.57
N SER A 6 -11.47 -18.33 48.17
CA SER A 6 -10.08 -17.87 48.00
C SER A 6 -9.59 -17.98 46.56
N ILE A 7 -9.96 -19.04 45.84
CA ILE A 7 -9.62 -19.22 44.43
C ILE A 7 -10.33 -18.16 43.54
N LEU A 8 -11.61 -17.89 43.83
CA LEU A 8 -12.37 -16.85 43.09
C LEU A 8 -11.82 -15.44 43.34
N VAL A 9 -11.42 -15.12 44.57
CA VAL A 9 -10.80 -13.85 44.93
C VAL A 9 -9.44 -13.72 44.23
N LEU A 10 -8.62 -14.77 44.21
CA LEU A 10 -7.33 -14.78 43.52
C LEU A 10 -7.50 -14.59 41.99
N LEU A 11 -8.49 -15.27 41.43
CA LEU A 11 -8.80 -15.13 39.97
C LEU A 11 -9.27 -13.71 39.63
N LEU A 12 -10.13 -13.13 40.49
CA LEU A 12 -10.59 -11.74 40.36
C LEU A 12 -9.41 -10.75 40.47
N LEU A 13 -8.48 -10.98 41.41
CA LEU A 13 -7.27 -10.18 41.54
C LEU A 13 -6.39 -10.29 40.30
N ILE A 14 -6.15 -11.50 39.78
CA ILE A 14 -5.35 -11.71 38.55
C ILE A 14 -5.98 -11.02 37.33
N VAL A 15 -7.30 -11.07 37.19
CA VAL A 15 -8.03 -10.40 36.12
C VAL A 15 -8.05 -8.88 36.30
N ALA A 16 -8.20 -8.39 37.52
CA ALA A 16 -8.25 -6.96 37.82
C ALA A 16 -6.87 -6.27 37.78
N LEU A 17 -5.78 -6.99 38.11
CA LEU A 17 -4.43 -6.44 38.17
C LEU A 17 -4.00 -5.71 36.88
N PRO A 18 -4.20 -6.26 35.68
CA PRO A 18 -3.86 -5.56 34.44
C PRO A 18 -4.65 -4.26 34.22
N PHE A 19 -5.86 -4.18 34.74
CA PHE A 19 -6.70 -2.98 34.62
C PHE A 19 -6.31 -1.91 35.65
N VAL A 20 -5.94 -2.33 36.88
CA VAL A 20 -5.49 -1.43 37.96
C VAL A 20 -4.11 -0.85 37.65
N PHE A 21 -3.21 -1.65 37.07
CA PHE A 21 -1.87 -1.22 36.70
C PHE A 21 -1.77 -0.75 35.23
N ARG A 22 -2.88 -0.69 34.51
CA ARG A 22 -2.92 -0.10 33.18
C ARG A 22 -2.55 1.38 33.29
N GLN A 23 -1.29 1.69 33.06
CA GLN A 23 -0.90 3.08 32.85
C GLN A 23 -1.59 3.52 31.56
N PRO A 24 -2.39 4.59 31.57
CA PRO A 24 -2.81 5.21 30.33
C PRO A 24 -1.54 5.51 29.52
N PRO A 25 -1.55 5.31 28.20
CA PRO A 25 -0.40 5.71 27.39
C PRO A 25 -0.10 7.17 27.74
N PRO A 26 1.17 7.53 27.92
CA PRO A 26 1.55 8.90 28.27
C PRO A 26 0.97 9.84 27.20
N GLN A 27 -0.02 10.63 27.57
CA GLN A 27 -0.71 11.58 26.68
C GLN A 27 -0.01 12.95 26.69
N GLY A 28 1.22 13.02 27.16
CA GLY A 28 1.91 14.29 27.38
C GLY A 28 1.13 15.19 28.36
N ASP A 29 1.20 16.51 28.16
CA ASP A 29 0.51 17.50 28.99
C ASP A 29 -0.96 17.72 28.58
N TRP A 30 -1.56 16.88 27.71
CA TRP A 30 -2.94 17.04 27.24
C TRP A 30 -3.95 16.96 28.40
N LYS A 31 -4.89 17.87 28.43
CA LYS A 31 -5.97 17.97 29.43
C LYS A 31 -7.34 17.94 28.76
N PRO A 32 -8.40 17.51 29.46
CA PRO A 32 -9.77 17.65 28.95
C PRO A 32 -10.08 19.10 28.54
N GLY A 33 -10.46 19.30 27.29
CA GLY A 33 -10.69 20.61 26.67
C GLY A 33 -9.64 21.01 25.64
N ASP A 34 -8.45 20.40 25.67
CA ASP A 34 -7.46 20.56 24.60
C ASP A 34 -7.90 19.82 23.31
N PRO A 35 -7.38 20.23 22.14
CA PRO A 35 -7.77 19.64 20.86
C PRO A 35 -7.57 18.12 20.78
N VAL A 36 -8.53 17.46 20.12
CA VAL A 36 -8.46 16.04 19.75
C VAL A 36 -8.68 15.94 18.26
N ILE A 37 -7.86 15.18 17.55
CA ILE A 37 -8.09 14.81 16.16
C ILE A 37 -8.27 13.30 16.04
N VAL A 38 -9.11 12.86 15.10
CA VAL A 38 -9.42 11.46 14.85
C VAL A 38 -8.77 11.03 13.53
N ILE A 39 -7.93 10.00 13.57
CA ILE A 39 -7.17 9.53 12.40
C ILE A 39 -7.44 8.05 12.16
N VAL A 40 -7.90 7.69 10.96
CA VAL A 40 -7.96 6.30 10.52
C VAL A 40 -6.66 5.89 9.84
N THR A 41 -6.14 4.71 10.21
CA THR A 41 -4.83 4.26 9.75
C THR A 41 -4.68 2.74 9.78
N PRO A 42 -3.97 2.14 8.79
CA PRO A 42 -3.52 0.74 8.85
C PRO A 42 -2.17 0.60 9.57
N HIS A 43 -1.55 1.68 10.02
CA HIS A 43 -0.24 1.68 10.65
C HIS A 43 -0.23 0.91 11.98
N ASN A 44 0.91 0.26 12.28
CA ASN A 44 1.14 -0.43 13.53
C ASN A 44 1.25 0.53 14.74
N GLU A 45 1.30 -0.05 15.94
CA GLU A 45 1.35 0.73 17.18
C GLU A 45 2.59 1.63 17.28
N ALA A 46 3.75 1.17 16.80
CA ALA A 46 4.99 1.94 16.88
C ALA A 46 4.87 3.29 16.14
N ILE A 47 4.37 3.26 14.91
CA ILE A 47 4.15 4.48 14.11
C ILE A 47 3.13 5.40 14.79
N ARG A 48 2.01 4.85 15.25
CA ARG A 48 0.97 5.62 15.94
C ARG A 48 1.49 6.28 17.23
N TYR A 49 2.28 5.56 18.01
CA TYR A 49 2.88 6.08 19.24
C TYR A 49 3.80 7.26 18.92
N GLU A 50 4.79 7.06 18.04
CA GLU A 50 5.81 8.08 17.76
C GLU A 50 5.20 9.36 17.19
N PHE A 51 4.28 9.23 16.22
CA PHE A 51 3.62 10.40 15.63
C PHE A 51 2.70 11.12 16.61
N ALA A 52 2.00 10.41 17.51
CA ALA A 52 1.15 11.04 18.52
C ALA A 52 1.98 11.87 19.49
N GLN A 53 3.07 11.31 20.02
CA GLN A 53 3.93 12.00 20.99
C GLN A 53 4.64 13.19 20.36
N ALA A 54 5.23 13.00 19.19
CA ALA A 54 5.98 14.06 18.52
C ALA A 54 5.09 15.21 18.05
N PHE A 55 3.90 14.90 17.47
CA PHE A 55 2.96 15.94 17.05
C PHE A 55 2.44 16.75 18.24
N SER A 56 2.10 16.11 19.35
CA SER A 56 1.65 16.81 20.56
C SER A 56 2.70 17.81 21.05
N ARG A 57 3.98 17.39 21.14
CA ARG A 57 5.10 18.28 21.50
C ARG A 57 5.30 19.41 20.50
N TRP A 58 5.29 19.10 19.21
CA TRP A 58 5.47 20.08 18.14
C TRP A 58 4.34 21.12 18.14
N HIS A 59 3.09 20.69 18.29
CA HIS A 59 1.93 21.58 18.32
C HIS A 59 1.94 22.47 19.57
N GLN A 60 2.30 21.89 20.72
CA GLN A 60 2.44 22.66 21.95
C GLN A 60 3.54 23.73 21.82
N LYS A 61 4.71 23.40 21.25
CA LYS A 61 5.80 24.34 21.03
C LYS A 61 5.41 25.47 20.07
N LYS A 62 4.69 25.16 18.99
CA LYS A 62 4.37 26.10 17.91
C LYS A 62 3.08 26.89 18.15
N TYR A 63 2.07 26.27 18.79
CA TYR A 63 0.71 26.84 18.93
C TYR A 63 0.23 26.94 20.39
N GLY A 64 1.04 26.54 21.35
CA GLY A 64 0.77 26.70 22.79
C GLY A 64 -0.14 25.64 23.42
N THR A 65 -0.67 24.68 22.66
CA THR A 65 -1.56 23.63 23.16
C THR A 65 -1.11 22.25 22.71
N PRO A 66 -1.13 21.23 23.60
CA PRO A 66 -0.89 19.84 23.19
C PRO A 66 -2.12 19.30 22.44
N VAL A 67 -1.93 18.24 21.65
CA VAL A 67 -3.00 17.59 20.90
C VAL A 67 -3.03 16.11 21.21
N LYS A 68 -4.23 15.57 21.43
CA LYS A 68 -4.47 14.13 21.50
C LYS A 68 -4.89 13.60 20.14
N ILE A 69 -4.34 12.44 19.74
CA ILE A 69 -4.79 11.72 18.56
C ILE A 69 -5.62 10.50 18.98
N ASP A 70 -6.84 10.43 18.51
CA ASP A 70 -7.69 9.24 18.60
C ASP A 70 -7.47 8.38 17.34
N TRP A 71 -6.70 7.32 17.50
CA TRP A 71 -6.39 6.41 16.40
C TRP A 71 -7.49 5.40 16.15
N ARG A 72 -8.04 5.38 14.94
CA ARG A 72 -9.00 4.38 14.47
C ARG A 72 -8.28 3.29 13.69
N ASN A 73 -7.97 2.19 14.35
CA ASN A 73 -7.38 1.01 13.74
C ASN A 73 -8.49 0.00 13.39
N ILE A 74 -9.01 0.09 12.16
CA ILE A 74 -10.16 -0.70 11.68
C ILE A 74 -9.70 -1.98 10.98
N GLY A 75 -8.42 -2.06 10.62
CA GLY A 75 -7.82 -3.12 9.83
C GLY A 75 -6.98 -2.59 8.67
N GLY A 76 -6.88 -3.35 7.58
CA GLY A 76 -6.19 -2.92 6.38
C GLY A 76 -6.96 -1.87 5.57
N THR A 77 -6.36 -1.39 4.47
CA THR A 77 -6.96 -0.31 3.65
C THR A 77 -8.30 -0.71 3.03
N SER A 78 -8.52 -2.00 2.74
CA SER A 78 -9.80 -2.50 2.24
C SER A 78 -10.92 -2.39 3.28
N GLU A 79 -10.62 -2.65 4.56
CA GLU A 79 -11.54 -2.49 5.69
C GLU A 79 -11.84 -1.01 5.94
N ILE A 80 -10.80 -0.16 5.88
CA ILE A 80 -10.95 1.30 5.99
C ILE A 80 -11.87 1.83 4.90
N SER A 81 -11.67 1.45 3.63
CA SER A 81 -12.49 1.89 2.51
C SER A 81 -13.97 1.49 2.68
N ARG A 82 -14.25 0.26 3.12
CA ARG A 82 -15.61 -0.20 3.40
C ARG A 82 -16.26 0.56 4.56
N TYR A 83 -15.50 0.80 5.61
CA TYR A 83 -15.98 1.58 6.75
C TYR A 83 -16.33 3.01 6.34
N LEU A 84 -15.44 3.71 5.63
CA LEU A 84 -15.70 5.07 5.14
C LEU A 84 -16.91 5.12 4.21
N THR A 85 -17.08 4.13 3.33
CA THR A 85 -18.27 4.03 2.46
C THR A 85 -19.57 4.00 3.29
N GLY A 86 -19.63 3.17 4.32
CA GLY A 86 -20.79 3.08 5.21
C GLY A 86 -21.05 4.40 5.94
N GLN A 87 -20.01 4.95 6.59
CA GLN A 87 -20.14 6.18 7.38
C GLN A 87 -20.60 7.38 6.53
N TYR A 88 -20.00 7.57 5.36
CA TYR A 88 -20.38 8.68 4.47
C TYR A 88 -21.78 8.49 3.88
N THR A 89 -22.18 7.26 3.54
CA THR A 89 -23.53 6.98 3.05
C THR A 89 -24.58 7.26 4.12
N ASP A 90 -24.33 6.85 5.36
CA ASP A 90 -25.27 7.08 6.47
C ASP A 90 -25.34 8.57 6.85
N SER A 91 -24.21 9.25 6.90
CA SER A 91 -24.15 10.68 7.17
C SER A 91 -24.86 11.50 6.08
N ALA A 92 -24.60 11.20 4.81
CA ALA A 92 -25.26 11.87 3.68
C ALA A 92 -26.79 11.61 3.69
N ARG A 93 -27.22 10.39 4.02
CA ARG A 93 -28.63 10.03 4.15
C ARG A 93 -29.31 10.82 5.27
N ALA A 94 -28.66 10.92 6.44
CA ALA A 94 -29.18 11.69 7.57
C ALA A 94 -29.26 13.19 7.22
N TRP A 95 -28.21 13.74 6.66
CA TRP A 95 -28.19 15.15 6.23
C TRP A 95 -29.26 15.46 5.19
N TRP A 96 -29.47 14.58 4.19
CA TRP A 96 -30.49 14.74 3.15
C TRP A 96 -31.91 14.73 3.70
N ARG A 97 -32.18 13.78 4.62
CA ARG A 97 -33.49 13.67 5.29
C ARG A 97 -33.79 14.87 6.20
N ASN A 98 -32.80 15.41 6.86
CA ASN A 98 -32.95 16.61 7.70
C ASN A 98 -33.34 17.86 6.91
N GLN A 99 -33.19 17.84 5.58
CA GLN A 99 -33.65 18.87 4.66
C GLN A 99 -35.08 18.58 4.16
N GLY A 100 -35.80 17.60 4.71
CA GLY A 100 -37.15 17.20 4.29
C GLY A 100 -37.18 16.42 2.97
N LYS A 101 -36.04 15.94 2.46
CA LYS A 101 -35.95 15.26 1.17
C LYS A 101 -35.96 13.73 1.33
N THR A 102 -36.60 13.03 0.35
CA THR A 102 -36.62 11.57 0.29
C THR A 102 -35.26 11.03 -0.21
N TRP A 103 -34.72 10.00 0.46
CA TRP A 103 -33.53 9.31 0.02
C TRP A 103 -33.84 8.37 -1.14
N PRO A 104 -33.17 8.55 -2.33
CA PRO A 104 -33.39 7.64 -3.45
C PRO A 104 -32.88 6.22 -3.13
N SER A 105 -33.61 5.18 -3.55
CA SER A 105 -33.28 3.78 -3.22
C SER A 105 -31.88 3.38 -3.67
N GLN A 106 -31.46 3.79 -4.87
CA GLN A 106 -30.15 3.48 -5.47
C GLN A 106 -29.01 4.37 -4.92
N ALA A 107 -29.33 5.44 -4.18
CA ALA A 107 -28.31 6.36 -3.66
C ALA A 107 -27.30 5.67 -2.72
N THR A 108 -27.72 4.62 -2.01
CA THR A 108 -26.82 3.84 -1.15
C THR A 108 -25.68 3.17 -1.92
N GLU A 109 -25.94 2.71 -3.14
CA GLU A 109 -24.94 2.03 -3.99
C GLU A 109 -24.17 3.00 -4.88
N GLU A 110 -24.78 4.13 -5.24
CA GLU A 110 -24.23 5.03 -6.26
C GLU A 110 -23.59 6.30 -5.71
N LEU A 111 -23.83 6.66 -4.44
CA LEU A 111 -23.32 7.91 -3.84
C LEU A 111 -21.81 8.08 -3.99
N THR A 112 -21.08 6.99 -3.80
CA THR A 112 -19.61 6.99 -3.84
C THR A 112 -19.03 6.69 -5.23
N ARG A 113 -19.86 6.42 -6.23
CA ARG A 113 -19.41 6.28 -7.62
C ARG A 113 -18.92 7.63 -8.15
N PRO A 114 -17.91 7.66 -9.04
CA PRO A 114 -17.48 8.92 -9.68
C PRO A 114 -18.62 9.67 -10.38
N THR A 115 -19.52 8.92 -11.03
CA THR A 115 -20.72 9.42 -11.70
C THR A 115 -21.88 8.48 -11.40
N PRO A 116 -23.04 8.99 -10.96
CA PRO A 116 -24.22 8.16 -10.77
C PRO A 116 -24.79 7.73 -12.14
N THR A 117 -25.38 6.55 -12.18
CA THR A 117 -26.05 6.02 -13.38
C THR A 117 -27.55 6.23 -13.36
N THR A 118 -28.13 6.43 -12.16
CA THR A 118 -29.56 6.62 -11.93
C THR A 118 -29.87 8.12 -11.84
N PRO A 119 -30.76 8.67 -12.68
CA PRO A 119 -31.09 10.11 -12.69
C PRO A 119 -31.55 10.65 -11.33
N GLU A 120 -32.34 9.88 -10.58
CA GLU A 120 -32.85 10.26 -9.26
C GLU A 120 -31.78 10.40 -8.19
N VAL A 121 -30.60 9.82 -8.42
CA VAL A 121 -29.43 9.93 -7.53
C VAL A 121 -28.60 11.18 -7.83
N ALA A 122 -28.74 11.77 -9.01
CA ALA A 122 -27.85 12.85 -9.47
C ALA A 122 -27.84 14.06 -8.52
N GLU A 123 -29.02 14.46 -7.98
CA GLU A 123 -29.13 15.62 -7.09
C GLU A 123 -28.40 15.38 -5.75
N VAL A 124 -28.67 14.24 -5.10
CA VAL A 124 -28.02 13.92 -3.81
C VAL A 124 -26.52 13.68 -4.00
N HIS A 125 -26.11 13.05 -5.10
CA HIS A 125 -24.72 12.85 -5.45
C HIS A 125 -23.98 14.18 -5.64
N GLN A 126 -24.56 15.13 -6.38
CA GLN A 126 -23.98 16.46 -6.57
C GLN A 126 -23.88 17.22 -5.25
N ALA A 127 -24.91 17.17 -4.43
CA ALA A 127 -24.92 17.79 -3.11
C ALA A 127 -23.83 17.21 -2.21
N TYR A 128 -23.72 15.89 -2.14
CA TYR A 128 -22.65 15.19 -1.42
C TYR A 128 -21.26 15.65 -1.88
N ARG A 129 -21.02 15.72 -3.19
CA ARG A 129 -19.70 16.11 -3.75
C ARG A 129 -19.31 17.56 -3.46
N LYS A 130 -20.29 18.46 -3.33
CA LYS A 130 -20.06 19.88 -3.05
C LYS A 130 -19.92 20.19 -1.56
N THR A 131 -20.47 19.35 -0.69
CA THR A 131 -20.53 19.60 0.76
C THR A 131 -19.22 19.19 1.44
N ASP A 132 -18.54 20.14 2.08
CA ASP A 132 -17.33 19.91 2.87
C ASP A 132 -17.34 20.73 4.18
N LEU A 133 -18.49 20.84 4.81
CA LEU A 133 -18.62 21.50 6.11
C LEU A 133 -18.75 20.44 7.22
N PRO A 134 -18.04 20.62 8.36
CA PRO A 134 -18.01 19.65 9.45
C PRO A 134 -19.38 19.33 10.06
N ASP A 135 -20.32 20.27 10.02
CA ASP A 135 -21.68 20.15 10.56
C ASP A 135 -22.69 19.55 9.59
N GLN A 136 -22.28 19.19 8.38
CA GLN A 136 -23.16 18.64 7.34
C GLN A 136 -22.90 17.16 7.09
N ILE A 137 -21.91 16.83 6.27
CA ILE A 137 -21.58 15.44 5.94
C ILE A 137 -20.20 15.12 6.46
N THR A 138 -20.11 14.25 7.45
CA THR A 138 -18.86 13.83 8.07
C THR A 138 -18.89 12.35 8.41
N CYS A 139 -17.74 11.69 8.38
CA CYS A 139 -17.59 10.33 8.93
C CYS A 139 -17.09 10.34 10.39
N GLY A 140 -16.97 11.50 11.02
CA GLY A 140 -16.42 11.65 12.37
C GLY A 140 -14.92 11.37 12.48
N ILE A 141 -14.23 11.33 11.36
CA ILE A 141 -12.78 11.13 11.26
C ILE A 141 -12.19 12.29 10.45
N ASP A 142 -11.01 12.77 10.85
CA ASP A 142 -10.39 13.94 10.23
C ASP A 142 -9.41 13.59 9.12
N LEU A 143 -8.62 12.53 9.32
CA LEU A 143 -7.53 12.16 8.42
C LEU A 143 -7.54 10.67 8.09
N PHE A 144 -7.13 10.36 6.85
CA PHE A 144 -6.69 9.03 6.44
C PHE A 144 -5.17 9.07 6.30
N PHE A 145 -4.45 8.30 7.13
CA PHE A 145 -2.99 8.30 7.23
C PHE A 145 -2.40 6.93 6.97
N GLY A 146 -1.62 6.78 5.90
CA GLY A 146 -1.03 5.51 5.45
C GLY A 146 -1.93 4.72 4.50
N GLY A 147 -1.43 3.60 4.02
CA GLY A 147 -1.98 2.87 2.89
C GLY A 147 -1.19 3.19 1.63
N GLY A 148 -1.77 3.05 0.44
CA GLY A 148 -1.12 3.31 -0.83
C GLY A 148 -1.79 4.39 -1.66
N GLU A 149 -1.13 4.84 -2.74
CA GLU A 149 -1.68 5.79 -3.71
C GLU A 149 -3.06 5.34 -4.20
N PHE A 150 -3.20 4.07 -4.55
CA PHE A 150 -4.46 3.51 -5.04
C PHE A 150 -5.62 3.72 -4.06
N ASP A 151 -5.39 3.52 -2.76
CA ASP A 151 -6.42 3.64 -1.73
C ASP A 151 -6.88 5.09 -1.59
N HIS A 152 -5.94 6.05 -1.56
CA HIS A 152 -6.23 7.48 -1.47
C HIS A 152 -6.85 8.04 -2.74
N SER A 153 -6.37 7.65 -3.92
CA SER A 153 -6.98 8.00 -5.21
C SER A 153 -8.40 7.45 -5.33
N SER A 154 -8.66 6.25 -4.80
CA SER A 154 -10.00 5.68 -4.75
C SER A 154 -10.89 6.41 -3.76
N ALA A 155 -10.37 6.80 -2.59
CA ALA A 155 -11.07 7.63 -1.61
C ALA A 155 -11.44 9.01 -2.18
N PHE A 156 -10.56 9.63 -2.96
CA PHE A 156 -10.86 10.89 -3.65
C PHE A 156 -11.95 10.71 -4.72
N ARG A 157 -11.85 9.68 -5.55
CA ARG A 157 -12.91 9.36 -6.54
C ARG A 157 -14.26 9.07 -5.87
N ALA A 158 -14.25 8.43 -4.70
CA ALA A 158 -15.48 8.19 -3.90
C ALA A 158 -16.00 9.46 -3.19
N GLY A 159 -15.23 10.55 -3.16
CA GLY A 159 -15.57 11.80 -2.48
C GLY A 159 -15.30 11.80 -0.98
N PHE A 160 -14.51 10.86 -0.47
CA PHE A 160 -14.17 10.80 0.96
C PHE A 160 -13.10 11.84 1.35
N THR A 161 -12.18 12.16 0.43
CA THR A 161 -11.12 13.14 0.68
C THR A 161 -11.36 14.43 -0.09
N VAL A 162 -10.78 15.52 0.40
CA VAL A 162 -10.91 16.87 -0.15
C VAL A 162 -9.53 17.46 -0.47
N PRO A 163 -9.45 18.48 -1.36
CA PRO A 163 -8.20 19.20 -1.60
C PRO A 163 -7.63 19.80 -0.32
N VAL A 164 -6.31 19.66 -0.14
CA VAL A 164 -5.61 20.17 1.05
C VAL A 164 -4.29 20.87 0.71
N GLN A 165 -3.75 20.67 -0.49
CA GLN A 165 -2.45 21.21 -0.89
C GLN A 165 -2.36 22.74 -0.67
N ASP A 166 -3.37 23.49 -1.12
CA ASP A 166 -3.39 24.96 -1.02
C ASP A 166 -3.59 25.48 0.41
N LEU A 167 -3.84 24.59 1.38
CA LEU A 167 -3.96 24.90 2.79
C LEU A 167 -2.63 24.70 3.55
N LEU A 168 -1.60 24.20 2.87
CA LEU A 168 -0.29 23.87 3.42
C LEU A 168 0.77 24.90 2.96
N PRO A 169 1.81 25.15 3.77
CA PRO A 169 2.91 26.03 3.36
C PRO A 169 3.65 25.51 2.11
N ASP A 170 3.89 26.37 1.13
CA ASP A 170 4.63 26.01 -0.10
C ASP A 170 6.05 25.49 0.19
N THR A 171 6.68 25.94 1.29
CA THR A 171 8.01 25.49 1.74
C THR A 171 8.09 24.00 2.05
N LEU A 172 6.96 23.33 2.26
CA LEU A 172 6.92 21.87 2.38
C LEU A 172 7.26 21.16 1.05
N PHE A 173 6.91 21.79 -0.07
CA PHE A 173 7.02 21.19 -1.40
C PHE A 173 8.19 21.71 -2.20
N GLN A 174 8.58 22.96 -1.97
CA GLN A 174 9.69 23.61 -2.67
C GLN A 174 10.45 24.54 -1.73
N GLU A 175 11.78 24.46 -1.73
CA GLU A 175 12.68 25.27 -0.91
C GLU A 175 13.94 25.59 -1.72
N ASP A 176 14.35 26.87 -1.77
CA ASP A 176 15.53 27.35 -2.49
C ASP A 176 15.62 26.87 -3.97
N GLY A 177 14.48 26.81 -4.65
CA GLY A 177 14.39 26.34 -6.04
C GLY A 177 14.46 24.82 -6.21
N VAL A 178 14.51 24.06 -5.12
CA VAL A 178 14.50 22.58 -5.12
C VAL A 178 13.13 22.06 -4.74
N VAL A 179 12.66 21.08 -5.52
CA VAL A 179 11.44 20.34 -5.19
C VAL A 179 11.75 19.34 -4.07
N MET A 180 11.20 19.59 -2.88
CA MET A 180 11.37 18.74 -1.69
C MET A 180 10.52 17.49 -1.71
N ILE A 181 9.27 17.60 -2.17
CA ILE A 181 8.33 16.51 -2.32
C ILE A 181 7.73 16.61 -3.73
N PRO A 182 8.21 15.81 -4.68
CA PRO A 182 7.74 15.85 -6.07
C PRO A 182 6.32 15.29 -6.20
N GLU A 183 5.60 15.70 -7.25
CA GLU A 183 4.29 15.15 -7.60
C GLU A 183 4.39 13.71 -8.12
N LYS A 184 5.44 13.45 -8.90
CA LYS A 184 5.70 12.14 -9.50
C LYS A 184 7.18 11.83 -9.49
N VAL A 185 7.50 10.55 -9.27
CA VAL A 185 8.85 10.02 -9.40
C VAL A 185 8.79 8.73 -10.21
N SER A 186 9.49 8.70 -11.34
CA SER A 186 9.54 7.53 -12.23
C SER A 186 8.17 6.90 -12.51
N GLY A 187 7.15 7.76 -12.74
CA GLY A 187 5.78 7.34 -13.05
C GLY A 187 4.87 7.10 -11.85
N GLU A 188 5.40 6.86 -10.65
CA GLU A 188 4.60 6.79 -9.42
C GLU A 188 4.15 8.17 -8.97
N VAL A 189 2.90 8.27 -8.54
CA VAL A 189 2.31 9.52 -8.02
C VAL A 189 2.61 9.61 -6.53
N TRP A 190 3.34 10.65 -6.13
CA TRP A 190 3.67 10.88 -4.74
C TRP A 190 2.82 12.00 -4.11
N ARG A 191 2.28 12.91 -4.91
CA ARG A 191 1.45 14.01 -4.42
C ARG A 191 0.39 14.41 -5.44
N THR A 192 -0.79 14.78 -4.95
CA THR A 192 -1.88 15.42 -5.71
C THR A 192 -2.50 16.53 -4.84
N VAL A 193 -3.48 17.24 -5.35
CA VAL A 193 -4.20 18.29 -4.59
C VAL A 193 -4.85 17.78 -3.29
N SER A 194 -5.18 16.48 -3.20
CA SER A 194 -5.90 15.87 -2.06
C SER A 194 -5.13 14.76 -1.34
N MET A 195 -3.96 14.39 -1.84
CA MET A 195 -3.16 13.30 -1.34
C MET A 195 -1.70 13.75 -1.22
N MET A 196 -1.15 13.71 -0.02
CA MET A 196 0.24 14.05 0.26
C MET A 196 1.01 12.79 0.62
N GLY A 197 1.95 12.35 -0.23
CA GLY A 197 2.91 11.33 0.15
C GLY A 197 3.75 11.81 1.32
N ASN A 198 3.97 10.95 2.31
CA ASN A 198 4.70 11.33 3.52
C ASN A 198 5.91 10.45 3.82
N VAL A 199 5.93 9.24 3.30
CA VAL A 199 7.01 8.27 3.44
C VAL A 199 7.00 7.35 2.23
N VAL A 200 8.15 6.85 1.84
CA VAL A 200 8.27 5.97 0.67
C VAL A 200 8.75 4.58 1.04
N SER A 201 8.44 3.63 0.20
CA SER A 201 8.80 2.23 0.37
C SER A 201 9.08 1.55 -0.95
N THR A 202 9.88 0.48 -0.88
CA THR A 202 10.13 -0.47 -1.94
C THR A 202 9.60 -1.85 -1.56
N PHE A 203 9.50 -2.75 -2.53
CA PHE A 203 9.08 -4.13 -2.31
C PHE A 203 10.22 -5.06 -2.70
N GLY A 204 10.38 -6.15 -1.96
CA GLY A 204 11.51 -7.04 -2.21
C GLY A 204 11.37 -8.39 -1.55
N ILE A 205 12.51 -9.07 -1.49
CA ILE A 205 12.66 -10.43 -1.01
C ILE A 205 13.34 -10.41 0.35
N ILE A 206 12.75 -11.07 1.33
CA ILE A 206 13.38 -11.40 2.60
C ILE A 206 13.78 -12.87 2.58
N TYR A 207 14.98 -13.20 3.05
CA TYR A 207 15.42 -14.58 3.15
C TYR A 207 16.21 -14.87 4.43
N ASN A 208 16.15 -16.11 4.88
CA ASN A 208 16.87 -16.64 6.04
C ASN A 208 18.12 -17.38 5.55
N ILE A 209 19.30 -16.87 5.93
CA ILE A 209 20.60 -17.38 5.49
C ILE A 209 20.80 -18.83 5.94
N ASP A 210 20.42 -19.15 7.17
CA ASP A 210 20.57 -20.51 7.72
C ASP A 210 19.68 -21.50 6.97
N ARG A 211 18.43 -21.11 6.68
CA ARG A 211 17.50 -21.96 5.89
C ARG A 211 17.98 -22.17 4.47
N LEU A 212 18.61 -21.18 3.82
CA LEU A 212 19.20 -21.38 2.49
C LEU A 212 20.30 -22.43 2.53
N LYS A 213 21.15 -22.39 3.57
CA LYS A 213 22.20 -23.42 3.77
C LYS A 213 21.60 -24.82 3.94
N ASP A 214 20.55 -24.94 4.77
CA ASP A 214 19.84 -26.22 4.98
C ASP A 214 19.26 -26.79 3.68
N LEU A 215 18.81 -25.93 2.77
CA LEU A 215 18.30 -26.31 1.45
C LEU A 215 19.39 -26.52 0.40
N GLY A 216 20.67 -26.33 0.75
CA GLY A 216 21.78 -26.44 -0.19
C GLY A 216 21.80 -25.32 -1.25
N ILE A 217 21.20 -24.18 -0.96
CA ILE A 217 21.13 -23.04 -1.88
C ILE A 217 22.27 -22.08 -1.56
N SER A 218 23.31 -22.09 -2.40
CA SER A 218 24.49 -21.25 -2.25
C SER A 218 24.30 -19.83 -2.80
N THR A 219 23.41 -19.64 -3.78
CA THR A 219 23.12 -18.34 -4.39
C THR A 219 21.80 -17.83 -3.86
N PRO A 220 21.79 -16.77 -3.02
CA PRO A 220 20.55 -16.19 -2.50
C PRO A 220 19.67 -15.58 -3.61
N PRO A 221 18.34 -15.50 -3.42
CA PRO A 221 17.46 -14.88 -4.37
C PRO A 221 17.64 -13.36 -4.37
N ILE A 222 17.80 -12.76 -5.57
CA ILE A 222 17.96 -11.33 -5.78
C ILE A 222 16.96 -10.74 -6.78
N GLN A 223 16.22 -11.61 -7.50
CA GLN A 223 15.18 -11.24 -8.45
C GLN A 223 13.90 -12.01 -8.16
N TRP A 224 12.75 -11.46 -8.55
CA TRP A 224 11.46 -12.13 -8.36
C TRP A 224 11.44 -13.54 -8.93
N LYS A 225 12.01 -13.74 -10.13
CA LYS A 225 12.07 -15.05 -10.79
C LYS A 225 12.83 -16.12 -9.98
N ASP A 226 13.76 -15.71 -9.11
CA ASP A 226 14.52 -16.65 -8.30
C ASP A 226 13.63 -17.38 -7.30
N LEU A 227 12.48 -16.79 -6.91
CA LEU A 227 11.49 -17.44 -6.04
C LEU A 227 10.71 -18.58 -6.74
N ALA A 228 10.81 -18.67 -8.06
CA ALA A 228 10.23 -19.76 -8.85
C ALA A 228 11.13 -21.01 -8.92
N ASP A 229 12.36 -20.97 -8.42
CA ASP A 229 13.24 -22.15 -8.35
C ASP A 229 12.56 -23.25 -7.52
N PHE A 230 12.49 -24.46 -8.05
CA PHE A 230 11.84 -25.61 -7.39
C PHE A 230 12.50 -25.99 -6.05
N ARG A 231 13.74 -25.62 -5.81
CA ARG A 231 14.39 -25.78 -4.49
C ARG A 231 13.66 -25.05 -3.37
N TYR A 232 12.87 -24.03 -3.70
CA TYR A 232 11.99 -23.32 -2.76
C TYR A 232 10.60 -23.97 -2.62
N PHE A 233 10.36 -25.16 -3.17
CA PHE A 233 9.06 -25.82 -3.03
C PHE A 233 8.64 -25.92 -1.56
N ARG A 234 7.47 -25.34 -1.23
CA ARG A 234 6.95 -25.18 0.14
C ARG A 234 7.88 -24.40 1.09
N GLN A 235 8.67 -23.47 0.57
CA GLN A 235 9.60 -22.65 1.35
C GLN A 235 9.37 -21.15 1.20
N VAL A 236 8.41 -20.71 0.37
CA VAL A 236 8.11 -19.30 0.14
C VAL A 236 6.97 -18.84 1.04
N GLY A 237 7.19 -17.81 1.86
CA GLY A 237 6.15 -17.12 2.63
C GLY A 237 5.54 -15.98 1.80
N LEU A 238 4.22 -15.98 1.67
CA LEU A 238 3.45 -14.94 0.96
C LEU A 238 2.29 -14.44 1.82
N ALA A 239 1.76 -13.25 1.50
CA ALA A 239 0.50 -12.79 2.06
C ALA A 239 -0.59 -12.72 0.98
N ASP A 240 -1.85 -12.87 1.42
CA ASP A 240 -3.04 -12.75 0.57
C ASP A 240 -3.15 -11.32 0.02
N PRO A 241 -3.00 -11.11 -1.31
CA PRO A 241 -3.05 -9.78 -1.90
C PRO A 241 -4.43 -9.12 -1.79
N THR A 242 -5.49 -9.88 -1.52
CA THR A 242 -6.83 -9.33 -1.28
C THR A 242 -6.96 -8.70 0.11
N LYS A 243 -6.03 -8.99 1.02
CA LYS A 243 -5.97 -8.46 2.38
C LYS A 243 -4.79 -7.52 2.61
N SER A 244 -3.71 -7.68 1.84
CA SER A 244 -2.49 -6.88 1.94
C SER A 244 -2.23 -6.05 0.68
N GLY A 245 -2.36 -4.72 0.79
CA GLY A 245 -2.03 -3.78 -0.29
C GLY A 245 -0.55 -3.83 -0.68
N SER A 246 0.35 -3.99 0.30
CA SER A 246 1.81 -4.06 0.04
C SER A 246 2.19 -5.27 -0.80
N ILE A 247 1.62 -6.44 -0.50
CA ILE A 247 1.89 -7.65 -1.30
C ILE A 247 1.19 -7.61 -2.65
N ALA A 248 -0.01 -7.02 -2.73
CA ALA A 248 -0.65 -6.75 -4.02
C ALA A 248 0.26 -5.88 -4.91
N LYS A 249 0.89 -4.85 -4.34
CA LYS A 249 1.84 -3.99 -5.06
C LYS A 249 3.12 -4.76 -5.46
N ALA A 250 3.65 -5.63 -4.61
CA ALA A 250 4.78 -6.48 -4.96
C ALA A 250 4.48 -7.40 -6.15
N PHE A 251 3.29 -8.03 -6.19
CA PHE A 251 2.85 -8.80 -7.35
C PHE A 251 2.66 -7.95 -8.61
N GLU A 252 2.12 -6.74 -8.46
CA GLU A 252 2.03 -5.80 -9.58
C GLU A 252 3.41 -5.45 -10.14
N MET A 253 4.39 -5.17 -9.28
CA MET A 253 5.77 -4.87 -9.70
C MET A 253 6.44 -6.03 -10.41
N LEU A 254 6.20 -7.26 -9.95
CA LEU A 254 6.66 -8.47 -10.63
C LEU A 254 6.09 -8.55 -12.06
N VAL A 255 4.78 -8.36 -12.23
CA VAL A 255 4.15 -8.36 -13.56
C VAL A 255 4.70 -7.23 -14.41
N HIS A 256 4.84 -6.03 -13.85
CA HIS A 256 5.40 -4.88 -14.56
C HIS A 256 6.84 -5.13 -15.03
N GLN A 257 7.68 -5.76 -14.20
CA GLN A 257 9.04 -6.16 -14.59
C GLN A 257 9.01 -7.14 -15.78
N GLN A 258 8.12 -8.13 -15.76
CA GLN A 258 8.00 -9.09 -16.87
C GLN A 258 7.50 -8.43 -18.17
N ILE A 259 6.65 -7.43 -18.07
CA ILE A 259 6.27 -6.60 -19.23
C ILE A 259 7.50 -5.84 -19.74
N HIS A 260 8.24 -5.17 -18.87
CA HIS A 260 9.43 -4.42 -19.26
C HIS A 260 10.47 -5.34 -19.93
N GLU A 261 10.75 -6.50 -19.36
CA GLU A 261 11.65 -7.51 -19.95
C GLU A 261 11.17 -7.98 -21.33
N SER A 262 9.87 -8.22 -21.50
CA SER A 262 9.31 -8.64 -22.80
C SER A 262 9.41 -7.54 -23.86
N VAL A 263 9.17 -6.29 -23.49
CA VAL A 263 9.31 -5.14 -24.38
C VAL A 263 10.79 -4.92 -24.77
N LYS A 264 11.72 -5.08 -23.84
CA LYS A 264 13.16 -5.01 -24.11
C LYS A 264 13.60 -6.17 -25.03
N GLN A 265 13.10 -7.39 -24.82
CA GLN A 265 13.36 -8.55 -25.68
C GLN A 265 12.81 -8.35 -27.10
N ALA A 266 11.73 -7.59 -27.27
CA ALA A 266 11.21 -7.19 -28.58
C ALA A 266 12.04 -6.08 -29.27
N GLY A 267 13.13 -5.61 -28.65
CA GLY A 267 14.11 -4.69 -29.23
C GLY A 267 13.89 -3.21 -28.92
N TYR A 268 12.97 -2.85 -28.02
CA TYR A 268 12.73 -1.44 -27.67
C TYR A 268 13.70 -0.95 -26.58
N THR A 269 14.28 0.24 -26.76
CA THR A 269 15.09 0.93 -25.74
C THR A 269 14.18 1.66 -24.74
N ASP A 270 14.73 2.10 -23.60
CA ASP A 270 13.95 2.81 -22.58
C ASP A 270 13.42 4.16 -23.10
N GLU A 271 14.20 4.84 -23.95
CA GLU A 271 13.78 6.07 -24.62
C GLU A 271 12.61 5.81 -25.60
N GLN A 272 12.67 4.72 -26.35
CA GLN A 272 11.59 4.32 -27.26
C GLN A 272 10.34 3.92 -26.48
N ILE A 273 10.49 3.21 -25.35
CA ILE A 273 9.38 2.87 -24.45
C ILE A 273 8.70 4.15 -23.95
N ALA A 274 9.46 5.10 -23.42
CA ALA A 274 8.93 6.37 -22.93
C ALA A 274 8.22 7.18 -24.05
N ALA A 275 8.80 7.23 -25.23
CA ALA A 275 8.22 7.90 -26.40
C ALA A 275 6.92 7.21 -26.86
N ASN A 276 6.90 5.88 -26.92
CA ASN A 276 5.74 5.10 -27.32
C ASN A 276 4.59 5.24 -26.32
N GLU A 277 4.85 5.17 -25.02
CA GLU A 277 3.82 5.38 -24.00
C GLU A 277 3.21 6.79 -24.08
N LYS A 278 4.03 7.83 -24.30
CA LYS A 278 3.53 9.20 -24.51
C LYS A 278 2.64 9.31 -25.76
N ARG A 279 3.00 8.63 -26.85
CA ARG A 279 2.18 8.59 -28.08
C ARG A 279 0.86 7.86 -27.87
N ILE A 280 0.89 6.75 -27.11
CA ILE A 280 -0.32 5.98 -26.81
C ILE A 280 -1.24 6.78 -25.89
N ASP A 281 -0.70 7.47 -24.86
CA ASP A 281 -1.50 8.36 -23.99
C ASP A 281 -2.21 9.46 -24.80
N ALA A 282 -1.51 10.07 -25.76
CA ALA A 282 -2.11 11.05 -26.67
C ALA A 282 -3.20 10.44 -27.55
N TYR A 283 -2.96 9.23 -28.09
CA TYR A 283 -3.94 8.48 -28.88
C TYR A 283 -5.19 8.14 -28.07
N ILE A 284 -5.04 7.63 -26.84
CA ILE A 284 -6.16 7.32 -25.94
C ILE A 284 -7.01 8.58 -25.68
N LYS A 285 -6.35 9.70 -25.44
CA LYS A 285 -7.03 10.99 -25.21
C LYS A 285 -7.81 11.46 -26.44
N ASP A 286 -7.26 11.29 -27.62
CA ASP A 286 -7.89 11.63 -28.90
C ASP A 286 -9.11 10.74 -29.18
N GLN A 287 -8.99 9.42 -28.98
CA GLN A 287 -10.10 8.47 -29.18
C GLN A 287 -11.23 8.66 -28.17
N GLY A 288 -10.95 9.18 -26.96
CA GLY A 288 -11.93 9.46 -25.93
C GLY A 288 -12.83 8.24 -25.62
N LYS A 289 -14.14 8.39 -25.78
CA LYS A 289 -15.13 7.29 -25.51
C LYS A 289 -15.07 6.13 -26.52
N SER A 290 -14.43 6.33 -27.68
CA SER A 290 -14.27 5.30 -28.73
C SER A 290 -13.11 4.36 -28.46
N TYR A 291 -12.21 4.72 -27.53
CA TYR A 291 -11.05 3.91 -27.20
C TYR A 291 -11.46 2.51 -26.70
N ARG A 292 -10.83 1.49 -27.25
CA ARG A 292 -10.88 0.12 -26.75
C ARG A 292 -9.53 -0.24 -26.15
N ARG A 293 -9.53 -0.94 -25.02
CA ARG A 293 -8.29 -1.36 -24.36
C ARG A 293 -7.42 -2.17 -25.31
N GLY A 294 -6.17 -1.75 -25.48
CA GLY A 294 -5.21 -2.36 -26.40
C GLY A 294 -5.21 -1.77 -27.81
N ASP A 295 -6.10 -0.81 -28.12
CA ASP A 295 -5.99 -0.05 -29.36
C ASP A 295 -4.81 0.92 -29.26
N VAL A 296 -3.99 0.94 -30.29
CA VAL A 296 -2.78 1.77 -30.40
C VAL A 296 -2.61 2.22 -31.86
N PRO A 297 -1.79 3.24 -32.14
CA PRO A 297 -1.37 3.55 -33.48
C PRO A 297 -0.85 2.33 -34.25
N ALA A 298 -1.12 2.23 -35.54
CA ALA A 298 -0.83 1.03 -36.34
C ALA A 298 0.64 0.58 -36.30
N ASP A 299 1.57 1.52 -36.17
CA ASP A 299 3.01 1.25 -36.04
C ASP A 299 3.44 0.80 -34.62
N LEU A 300 2.53 0.79 -33.63
CA LEU A 300 2.79 0.35 -32.26
C LEU A 300 2.11 -0.97 -31.90
N VAL A 301 1.54 -1.69 -32.86
CA VAL A 301 0.83 -2.96 -32.63
C VAL A 301 1.77 -4.03 -32.05
N ASP A 302 2.99 -4.15 -32.56
CA ASP A 302 3.99 -5.11 -32.04
C ASP A 302 4.48 -4.73 -30.65
N TYR A 303 4.61 -3.43 -30.37
CA TYR A 303 4.91 -2.92 -29.05
C TYR A 303 3.81 -3.30 -28.05
N GLN A 304 2.54 -3.09 -28.40
CA GLN A 304 1.40 -3.49 -27.59
C GLN A 304 1.36 -5.01 -27.34
N LYS A 305 1.64 -5.80 -28.36
CA LYS A 305 1.72 -7.26 -28.24
C LYS A 305 2.82 -7.71 -27.26
N ALA A 306 3.98 -7.04 -27.27
CA ALA A 306 5.05 -7.32 -26.31
C ALA A 306 4.61 -7.06 -24.85
N ILE A 307 3.79 -6.03 -24.59
CA ILE A 307 3.18 -5.74 -23.29
C ILE A 307 2.24 -6.88 -22.88
N GLU A 308 1.36 -7.33 -23.77
CA GLU A 308 0.40 -8.40 -23.51
C GLU A 308 1.10 -9.73 -23.18
N VAL A 309 2.13 -10.08 -23.94
CA VAL A 309 2.98 -11.25 -23.69
C VAL A 309 3.69 -11.15 -22.34
N GLY A 310 4.20 -9.96 -22.01
CA GLY A 310 4.86 -9.72 -20.72
C GLY A 310 3.92 -9.86 -19.53
N PHE A 311 2.68 -9.42 -19.68
CA PHE A 311 1.63 -9.61 -18.66
C PHE A 311 1.35 -11.09 -18.40
N GLU A 312 1.20 -11.89 -19.48
CA GLU A 312 1.01 -13.34 -19.35
C GLU A 312 2.20 -14.02 -18.66
N LYS A 313 3.44 -13.68 -19.07
CA LYS A 313 4.66 -14.18 -18.41
C LYS A 313 4.70 -13.82 -16.94
N GLY A 314 4.26 -12.61 -16.56
CA GLY A 314 4.15 -12.17 -15.17
C GLY A 314 3.18 -13.03 -14.37
N LEU A 315 2.01 -13.36 -14.91
CA LEU A 315 1.05 -14.24 -14.27
C LEU A 315 1.56 -15.69 -14.18
N TYR A 316 2.29 -16.19 -15.19
CA TYR A 316 2.93 -17.51 -15.11
C TYR A 316 4.01 -17.55 -14.02
N LEU A 317 4.81 -16.50 -13.89
CA LEU A 317 5.79 -16.40 -12.81
C LEU A 317 5.11 -16.37 -11.43
N ILE A 318 3.98 -15.68 -11.29
CA ILE A 318 3.19 -15.71 -10.04
C ILE A 318 2.67 -17.13 -9.75
N GLN A 319 2.22 -17.89 -10.75
CA GLN A 319 1.82 -19.29 -10.56
C GLN A 319 2.97 -20.15 -10.02
N GLN A 320 4.18 -20.00 -10.58
CA GLN A 320 5.37 -20.73 -10.15
C GLN A 320 5.76 -20.37 -8.71
N ILE A 321 5.78 -19.09 -8.36
CA ILE A 321 6.05 -18.61 -7.00
C ILE A 321 4.96 -19.10 -6.03
N GLY A 322 3.69 -19.03 -6.44
CA GLY A 322 2.55 -19.54 -5.68
C GLY A 322 2.59 -21.06 -5.46
N ALA A 323 3.11 -21.80 -6.44
CA ALA A 323 3.35 -23.24 -6.31
C ALA A 323 4.44 -23.57 -5.27
N ASN A 324 5.44 -22.71 -5.15
CA ASN A 324 6.48 -22.81 -4.13
C ASN A 324 6.02 -22.28 -2.74
N ALA A 325 4.83 -21.66 -2.66
CA ALA A 325 4.35 -21.10 -1.42
C ALA A 325 4.10 -22.17 -0.36
N ARG A 326 4.63 -21.95 0.84
CA ARG A 326 4.27 -22.73 2.02
C ARG A 326 2.86 -22.36 2.48
N TYR A 327 2.57 -21.05 2.50
CA TYR A 327 1.29 -20.48 2.94
C TYR A 327 1.09 -19.08 2.34
N PHE A 328 -0.15 -18.59 2.49
CA PHE A 328 -0.52 -17.19 2.33
C PHE A 328 -1.10 -16.67 3.64
N THR A 329 -0.46 -15.66 4.25
CA THR A 329 -0.95 -15.04 5.51
C THR A 329 -1.91 -13.90 5.23
N ASP A 330 -2.61 -13.43 6.28
CA ASP A 330 -3.49 -12.27 6.19
C ASP A 330 -2.76 -10.92 6.29
N SER A 331 -1.49 -10.92 6.65
CA SER A 331 -0.70 -9.70 6.90
C SER A 331 0.71 -9.78 6.31
N ALA A 332 1.11 -8.72 5.58
CA ALA A 332 2.48 -8.59 5.06
C ALA A 332 3.55 -8.58 6.16
N SER A 333 3.24 -8.07 7.37
CA SER A 333 4.19 -8.02 8.48
C SER A 333 4.53 -9.40 9.06
N LYS A 334 3.64 -10.38 8.86
CA LYS A 334 3.87 -11.75 9.36
C LYS A 334 4.94 -12.49 8.56
N VAL A 335 5.05 -12.25 7.26
CA VAL A 335 6.00 -12.97 6.38
C VAL A 335 7.46 -12.83 6.87
N PRO A 336 8.01 -11.64 7.16
CA PRO A 336 9.38 -11.53 7.69
C PRO A 336 9.56 -12.24 9.03
N ILE A 337 8.54 -12.25 9.91
CA ILE A 337 8.57 -12.95 11.19
C ILE A 337 8.69 -14.45 10.97
N ASP A 338 7.85 -15.03 10.11
CA ASP A 338 7.87 -16.47 9.81
C ASP A 338 9.20 -16.91 9.14
N VAL A 339 9.76 -16.06 8.28
CA VAL A 339 11.09 -16.28 7.70
C VAL A 339 12.17 -16.25 8.79
N SER A 340 12.05 -15.36 9.78
CA SER A 340 13.02 -15.30 10.89
C SER A 340 12.97 -16.55 11.77
N MET A 341 11.79 -17.12 11.96
CA MET A 341 11.59 -18.36 12.72
C MET A 341 11.98 -19.62 11.92
N GLY A 342 12.24 -19.50 10.62
CA GLY A 342 12.55 -20.64 9.74
C GLY A 342 11.33 -21.39 9.23
N ASP A 343 10.12 -20.88 9.47
CA ASP A 343 8.88 -21.46 8.93
C ASP A 343 8.82 -21.35 7.41
N ALA A 344 9.45 -20.33 6.82
CA ALA A 344 9.75 -20.21 5.41
C ALA A 344 11.23 -19.87 5.22
N ALA A 345 11.83 -20.25 4.10
CA ALA A 345 13.21 -19.88 3.80
C ALA A 345 13.31 -18.49 3.19
N VAL A 346 12.30 -18.10 2.42
CA VAL A 346 12.23 -16.84 1.68
C VAL A 346 10.80 -16.30 1.71
N GLY A 347 10.62 -15.01 1.43
CA GLY A 347 9.29 -14.42 1.30
C GLY A 347 9.29 -13.06 0.59
N MET A 348 8.11 -12.62 0.17
CA MET A 348 7.92 -11.27 -0.38
C MET A 348 7.56 -10.32 0.77
N ALA A 349 8.20 -9.15 0.82
CA ALA A 349 7.98 -8.18 1.88
C ALA A 349 8.10 -6.73 1.37
N ILE A 350 7.45 -5.81 2.10
CA ILE A 350 7.76 -4.39 2.02
C ILE A 350 9.05 -4.11 2.81
N ASP A 351 9.83 -3.17 2.34
CA ASP A 351 11.21 -2.92 2.79
C ASP A 351 11.37 -2.72 4.30
N PHE A 352 10.56 -1.88 4.92
CA PHE A 352 10.73 -1.57 6.34
C PHE A 352 10.42 -2.75 7.27
N TYR A 353 9.45 -3.62 6.93
CA TYR A 353 9.24 -4.86 7.68
C TYR A 353 10.40 -5.84 7.47
N GLY A 354 10.89 -5.94 6.22
CA GLY A 354 12.02 -6.80 5.89
C GLY A 354 13.31 -6.36 6.59
N ARG A 355 13.67 -5.08 6.51
CA ARG A 355 14.87 -4.52 7.16
C ARG A 355 14.78 -4.57 8.69
N TYR A 356 13.61 -4.24 9.25
CA TYR A 356 13.41 -4.34 10.70
C TYR A 356 13.64 -5.77 11.19
N GLN A 357 13.00 -6.76 10.54
CA GLN A 357 13.11 -8.15 10.97
C GLN A 357 14.52 -8.72 10.76
N ALA A 358 15.21 -8.32 9.68
CA ALA A 358 16.61 -8.69 9.46
C ALA A 358 17.53 -8.20 10.58
N GLU A 359 17.30 -6.98 11.08
CA GLU A 359 18.09 -6.41 12.18
C GLU A 359 17.81 -7.09 13.52
N VAL A 360 16.54 -7.25 13.90
CA VAL A 360 16.19 -7.86 15.20
C VAL A 360 16.48 -9.35 15.28
N SER A 361 16.74 -9.99 14.12
CA SER A 361 17.10 -11.42 14.02
C SER A 361 18.61 -11.66 14.01
N ARG A 362 19.44 -10.62 14.16
CA ARG A 362 20.89 -10.80 14.28
C ARG A 362 21.24 -11.69 15.48
N GLY A 363 22.26 -12.50 15.33
CA GLY A 363 22.86 -13.23 16.46
C GLY A 363 23.39 -12.29 17.53
N SER A 364 23.52 -12.79 18.75
CA SER A 364 24.12 -12.02 19.86
C SER A 364 25.56 -11.56 19.60
N ASP A 365 26.24 -12.22 18.66
CA ASP A 365 27.58 -11.89 18.16
C ASP A 365 27.55 -10.90 16.98
N GLY A 366 26.38 -10.39 16.60
CA GLY A 366 26.20 -9.51 15.44
C GLY A 366 26.07 -10.20 14.09
N THR A 367 26.14 -11.55 14.05
CA THR A 367 26.03 -12.32 12.80
C THR A 367 24.67 -12.08 12.12
N GLU A 368 24.70 -11.78 10.83
CA GLU A 368 23.49 -11.65 10.01
C GLU A 368 22.86 -13.03 9.77
N ARG A 369 21.60 -13.17 10.13
CA ARG A 369 20.82 -14.40 9.91
C ARG A 369 19.76 -14.25 8.81
N MET A 370 19.44 -13.02 8.48
CA MET A 370 18.46 -12.66 7.45
C MET A 370 18.96 -11.50 6.62
N LYS A 371 18.47 -11.41 5.38
CA LYS A 371 18.66 -10.23 4.52
C LYS A 371 17.37 -9.87 3.80
N PHE A 372 17.17 -8.56 3.62
CA PHE A 372 16.19 -8.00 2.70
C PHE A 372 16.92 -7.51 1.44
N VAL A 373 16.38 -7.82 0.28
CA VAL A 373 16.93 -7.43 -1.03
C VAL A 373 15.84 -6.81 -1.88
N THR A 374 16.13 -5.65 -2.44
CA THR A 374 15.28 -4.99 -3.44
C THR A 374 15.68 -5.50 -4.83
N PRO A 375 14.79 -6.15 -5.60
CA PRO A 375 15.10 -6.61 -6.95
C PRO A 375 15.41 -5.44 -7.89
N VAL A 376 16.56 -5.46 -8.54
CA VAL A 376 16.96 -4.41 -9.49
C VAL A 376 16.00 -4.38 -10.68
N GLY A 377 15.43 -3.22 -10.97
CA GLY A 377 14.41 -3.08 -12.03
C GLY A 377 13.10 -3.83 -11.75
N GLY A 378 12.89 -4.32 -10.53
CA GLY A 378 11.72 -5.13 -10.15
C GLY A 378 10.81 -4.49 -9.10
N THR A 379 11.04 -3.23 -8.72
CA THR A 379 10.22 -2.51 -7.76
C THR A 379 10.13 -1.03 -8.11
N SER A 380 8.94 -0.46 -7.95
CA SER A 380 8.78 0.99 -7.90
C SER A 380 9.03 1.51 -6.49
N VAL A 381 9.26 2.81 -6.38
CA VAL A 381 9.25 3.53 -5.11
C VAL A 381 7.89 4.18 -4.94
N SER A 382 7.03 3.57 -4.16
CA SER A 382 5.68 4.08 -3.89
C SER A 382 5.61 4.81 -2.56
N CYS A 383 4.70 5.77 -2.43
CA CYS A 383 4.49 6.48 -1.18
C CYS A 383 3.31 5.90 -0.38
N ASP A 384 3.39 6.06 0.96
CA ASP A 384 2.24 5.99 1.83
C ASP A 384 1.72 7.42 2.03
N PRO A 385 0.47 7.71 1.62
CA PRO A 385 -0.05 9.07 1.69
C PRO A 385 -0.76 9.40 3.00
N ILE A 386 -1.05 10.70 3.14
CA ILE A 386 -2.01 11.26 4.09
C ILE A 386 -3.01 12.13 3.34
N SER A 387 -4.28 12.09 3.73
CA SER A 387 -5.36 12.90 3.12
C SER A 387 -6.31 13.46 4.18
N LEU A 388 -6.81 14.66 3.92
CA LEU A 388 -7.87 15.29 4.71
C LEU A 388 -9.22 14.70 4.30
N LEU A 389 -9.99 14.22 5.27
CA LEU A 389 -11.30 13.64 5.03
C LEU A 389 -12.39 14.74 4.98
N ARG A 390 -13.42 14.51 4.17
CA ARG A 390 -14.57 15.39 4.03
C ARG A 390 -15.26 15.57 5.38
N GLY A 391 -15.59 16.82 5.74
CA GLY A 391 -16.22 17.15 7.01
C GLY A 391 -15.31 16.91 8.23
N ALA A 392 -14.00 17.00 8.06
CA ALA A 392 -13.04 16.95 9.17
C ALA A 392 -13.39 17.99 10.24
N GLY A 393 -13.25 17.62 11.51
CA GLY A 393 -13.70 18.40 12.66
C GLY A 393 -15.15 18.09 13.09
N GLY A 394 -15.91 17.35 12.29
CA GLY A 394 -17.34 17.11 12.54
C GLY A 394 -17.68 16.29 13.81
N HIS A 395 -16.69 15.61 14.39
CA HIS A 395 -16.83 14.92 15.68
C HIS A 395 -16.77 15.86 16.88
N ALA A 396 -16.23 17.08 16.69
CA ALA A 396 -16.06 18.07 17.76
C ALA A 396 -17.37 18.86 18.04
N PRO A 397 -17.51 19.48 19.22
CA PRO A 397 -18.59 20.45 19.47
C PRO A 397 -18.59 21.57 18.40
N LYS A 398 -19.77 22.10 18.06
CA LYS A 398 -19.94 23.06 16.95
C LYS A 398 -18.99 24.24 16.99
N ASP A 399 -18.76 24.79 18.17
CA ASP A 399 -17.83 25.91 18.41
C ASP A 399 -16.35 25.55 18.27
N LYS A 400 -16.01 24.25 18.23
CA LYS A 400 -14.65 23.71 18.11
C LYS A 400 -14.35 23.10 16.73
N GLN A 401 -15.34 22.91 15.87
CA GLN A 401 -15.20 22.18 14.61
C GLN A 401 -14.14 22.78 13.67
N ALA A 402 -14.15 24.11 13.51
CA ALA A 402 -13.19 24.81 12.66
C ALA A 402 -11.75 24.72 13.21
N GLU A 403 -11.58 24.82 14.54
CA GLU A 403 -10.30 24.65 15.21
C GLU A 403 -9.78 23.22 15.04
N THR A 404 -10.62 22.21 15.26
CA THR A 404 -10.27 20.79 15.11
C THR A 404 -9.83 20.48 13.68
N ARG A 405 -10.57 21.00 12.67
CA ARG A 405 -10.17 20.87 11.25
C ARG A 405 -8.79 21.49 11.00
N GLN A 406 -8.53 22.69 11.56
CA GLN A 406 -7.23 23.34 11.41
C GLN A 406 -6.11 22.54 12.06
N VAL A 407 -6.35 21.93 13.22
CA VAL A 407 -5.39 21.04 13.90
C VAL A 407 -5.11 19.81 13.05
N ALA A 408 -6.11 19.24 12.38
CA ALA A 408 -5.91 18.13 11.43
C ALA A 408 -5.02 18.54 10.25
N ILE A 409 -5.21 19.75 9.68
CA ILE A 409 -4.33 20.28 8.63
C ILE A 409 -2.90 20.48 9.15
N ARG A 410 -2.73 20.97 10.38
CA ARG A 410 -1.40 21.08 11.03
C ARG A 410 -0.73 19.73 11.26
N PHE A 411 -1.50 18.66 11.45
CA PHE A 411 -0.93 17.31 11.50
C PHE A 411 -0.34 16.92 10.13
N ILE A 412 -1.00 17.22 9.02
CA ILE A 412 -0.42 17.01 7.68
C ILE A 412 0.85 17.85 7.51
N GLU A 413 0.81 19.12 7.89
CA GLU A 413 1.99 20.01 7.87
C GLU A 413 3.16 19.39 8.65
N PHE A 414 2.92 18.93 9.89
CA PHE A 414 3.92 18.29 10.73
C PHE A 414 4.50 17.02 10.07
N VAL A 415 3.66 16.13 9.57
CA VAL A 415 4.10 14.88 8.94
C VAL A 415 5.00 15.13 7.73
N LEU A 416 4.76 16.22 6.99
CA LEU A 416 5.55 16.60 5.83
C LEU A 416 6.75 17.49 6.17
N SER A 417 6.82 18.08 7.35
CA SER A 417 7.94 18.89 7.81
C SER A 417 9.19 18.05 8.03
N GLU A 418 10.33 18.69 8.18
CA GLU A 418 11.59 18.01 8.47
C GLU A 418 11.52 17.24 9.80
N GLU A 419 10.91 17.86 10.84
CA GLU A 419 10.73 17.25 12.15
C GLU A 419 9.86 15.97 12.09
N GLY A 420 8.78 15.99 11.33
CA GLY A 420 7.94 14.81 11.11
C GLY A 420 8.66 13.72 10.33
N GLN A 421 9.47 14.11 9.35
CA GLN A 421 10.23 13.16 8.50
C GLN A 421 11.40 12.50 9.26
N GLN A 422 12.00 13.16 10.24
CA GLN A 422 13.03 12.60 11.11
C GLN A 422 12.53 11.38 11.88
N LEU A 423 11.25 11.33 12.24
CA LEU A 423 10.67 10.18 12.94
C LEU A 423 10.78 8.88 12.14
N TRP A 424 10.74 8.96 10.81
CA TRP A 424 10.78 7.78 9.97
C TRP A 424 12.12 7.05 9.99
N CYS A 425 13.23 7.78 10.14
CA CYS A 425 14.57 7.22 9.92
C CYS A 425 15.55 7.38 11.08
N TYR A 426 15.31 8.27 12.04
CA TYR A 426 16.25 8.52 13.13
C TYR A 426 16.27 7.40 14.16
N LYS A 427 17.39 7.30 14.87
CA LYS A 427 17.55 6.43 16.04
C LYS A 427 16.66 6.92 17.17
N PRO A 428 15.98 6.03 17.92
CA PRO A 428 15.22 6.43 19.10
C PRO A 428 16.08 7.20 20.12
N GLY A 429 15.49 8.23 20.71
CA GLY A 429 16.17 9.05 21.71
C GLY A 429 17.13 10.09 21.13
N THR A 430 17.19 10.27 19.81
CA THR A 430 18.05 11.29 19.19
C THR A 430 17.66 12.69 19.64
N ARG A 431 18.66 13.49 20.06
CA ARG A 431 18.48 14.84 20.54
C ARG A 431 19.36 15.82 19.77
N ASN A 432 18.88 17.08 19.64
CA ASN A 432 19.68 18.18 19.08
C ASN A 432 20.69 18.71 20.10
N GLN A 433 21.49 19.70 19.71
CA GLN A 433 22.49 20.33 20.56
C GLN A 433 21.90 21.03 21.81
N GLN A 434 20.62 21.39 21.77
CA GLN A 434 19.88 21.99 22.87
C GLN A 434 19.25 20.93 23.82
N GLY A 435 19.45 19.62 23.52
CA GLY A 435 18.92 18.52 24.30
C GLY A 435 17.45 18.18 24.00
N GLU A 436 16.83 18.84 23.01
CA GLU A 436 15.46 18.55 22.58
C GLU A 436 15.40 17.25 21.78
N LEU A 437 14.36 16.44 22.01
CA LEU A 437 14.13 15.20 21.26
C LEU A 437 13.68 15.53 19.83
N ILE A 438 14.48 15.16 18.83
CA ILE A 438 14.22 15.38 17.40
C ILE A 438 13.94 14.10 16.62
N GLY A 439 14.16 12.94 17.20
CA GLY A 439 13.85 11.63 16.63
C GLY A 439 12.67 10.97 17.34
N PRO A 440 12.39 9.71 16.99
CA PRO A 440 11.42 8.91 17.71
C PRO A 440 11.84 8.73 19.17
N GLU A 441 10.87 8.57 20.06
CA GLU A 441 11.12 8.41 21.48
C GLU A 441 11.57 6.99 21.83
N LYS A 442 10.84 5.99 21.31
CA LYS A 442 10.94 4.59 21.73
C LYS A 442 11.26 3.63 20.58
N TYR A 443 10.65 3.82 19.40
CA TYR A 443 10.67 2.85 18.33
C TYR A 443 11.44 3.35 17.10
N ALA A 444 12.41 2.58 16.64
CA ALA A 444 13.03 2.81 15.33
C ALA A 444 12.06 2.39 14.22
N LEU A 445 11.51 3.35 13.46
CA LEU A 445 10.51 3.06 12.43
C LEU A 445 11.12 2.49 11.14
N ARG A 446 12.39 2.82 10.86
CA ARG A 446 13.19 2.32 9.72
C ARG A 446 12.52 2.49 8.36
N ARG A 447 11.82 3.60 8.18
CA ARG A 447 11.18 3.96 6.91
C ARG A 447 11.96 5.05 6.19
N LEU A 448 11.74 5.22 4.92
CA LEU A 448 12.45 6.16 4.08
C LEU A 448 11.67 7.47 3.98
N PRO A 449 12.21 8.60 4.51
CA PRO A 449 11.60 9.92 4.35
C PRO A 449 11.34 10.26 2.89
N ILE A 450 10.24 10.99 2.61
CA ILE A 450 9.94 11.42 1.24
C ILE A 450 10.70 12.68 0.83
N ARG A 451 11.15 13.50 1.80
CA ARG A 451 11.81 14.77 1.51
C ARG A 451 13.20 14.60 0.91
N ARG A 452 13.49 15.38 -0.13
CA ARG A 452 14.77 15.37 -0.84
C ARG A 452 15.97 15.69 0.07
N SER A 453 15.77 16.52 1.11
CA SER A 453 16.83 16.94 2.06
C SER A 453 17.48 15.77 2.83
N PHE A 454 16.85 14.61 2.89
CA PHE A 454 17.40 13.44 3.60
C PHE A 454 18.41 12.64 2.77
N TYR A 455 18.59 12.93 1.49
CA TYR A 455 19.38 12.12 0.56
C TYR A 455 20.50 12.92 -0.10
N PRO A 456 21.55 12.25 -0.64
CA PRO A 456 22.67 12.91 -1.28
C PRO A 456 22.25 13.95 -2.33
N SER A 457 22.92 15.10 -2.35
CA SER A 457 22.62 16.19 -3.26
C SER A 457 23.90 16.87 -3.72
N THR A 458 23.88 17.38 -4.96
CA THR A 458 24.94 18.26 -5.49
C THR A 458 24.81 19.69 -4.99
N GLN A 459 23.65 20.07 -4.43
CA GLN A 459 23.43 21.40 -3.86
C GLN A 459 24.02 21.46 -2.44
N PRO A 460 24.95 22.39 -2.13
CA PRO A 460 25.69 22.41 -0.87
C PRO A 460 24.82 22.46 0.40
N SER A 461 23.75 23.27 0.41
CA SER A 461 22.85 23.37 1.55
C SER A 461 22.13 22.05 1.85
N LEU A 462 21.63 21.37 0.82
CA LEU A 462 20.98 20.06 0.96
C LEU A 462 22.00 18.97 1.33
N GLN A 463 23.21 19.02 0.79
CA GLN A 463 24.25 18.05 1.15
C GLN A 463 24.62 18.17 2.63
N THR A 464 24.70 19.38 3.18
CA THR A 464 24.94 19.60 4.62
C THR A 464 23.83 18.99 5.46
N ARG A 465 22.56 19.22 5.09
CA ARG A 465 21.40 18.64 5.78
C ARG A 465 21.37 17.11 5.66
N HIS A 466 21.68 16.57 4.48
CA HIS A 466 21.79 15.13 4.28
C HIS A 466 22.81 14.51 5.24
N LEU A 467 24.02 15.07 5.36
CA LEU A 467 25.04 14.56 6.26
C LEU A 467 24.61 14.60 7.73
N GLU A 468 23.89 15.62 8.14
CA GLU A 468 23.27 15.69 9.46
C GLU A 468 22.26 14.58 9.65
N HIS A 469 21.31 14.41 8.73
CA HIS A 469 20.30 13.35 8.79
C HIS A 469 20.94 11.94 8.79
N LEU A 470 21.95 11.72 7.96
CA LEU A 470 22.68 10.45 7.88
C LEU A 470 23.33 10.08 9.22
N SER A 471 23.89 11.05 9.95
CA SER A 471 24.55 10.82 11.25
C SER A 471 23.57 10.29 12.32
N HIS A 472 22.30 10.66 12.23
CA HIS A 472 21.25 10.27 13.15
C HIS A 472 20.40 9.09 12.65
N SER A 473 20.51 8.74 11.38
CA SER A 473 19.70 7.69 10.77
C SER A 473 20.05 6.30 11.25
N VAL A 474 19.05 5.42 11.29
CA VAL A 474 19.21 3.98 11.56
C VAL A 474 19.80 3.27 10.35
N ASP A 475 19.30 3.62 9.16
CA ASP A 475 19.71 3.04 7.88
C ASP A 475 20.64 4.01 7.12
N PRO A 476 21.59 3.52 6.30
CA PRO A 476 22.49 4.36 5.51
C PRO A 476 21.72 4.98 4.33
N LEU A 477 21.23 6.21 4.50
CA LEU A 477 20.43 6.93 3.49
C LEU A 477 21.22 7.33 2.24
N ASP A 478 22.55 7.18 2.28
CA ASP A 478 23.48 7.37 1.16
C ASP A 478 23.79 6.09 0.36
N ASP A 479 23.30 4.93 0.81
CA ASP A 479 23.39 3.68 0.05
C ASP A 479 22.46 3.75 -1.18
N PRO A 480 22.96 3.64 -2.42
CA PRO A 480 22.16 3.73 -3.64
C PRO A 480 21.11 2.61 -3.77
N ARG A 481 21.21 1.54 -2.96
CA ARG A 481 20.19 0.49 -2.88
C ARG A 481 19.04 0.82 -1.92
N ILE A 482 19.21 1.88 -1.12
CA ILE A 482 18.26 2.35 -0.11
C ILE A 482 17.70 3.72 -0.49
N ASP A 483 18.52 4.62 -1.04
CA ASP A 483 18.08 5.95 -1.51
C ASP A 483 16.94 5.80 -2.53
N PRO A 484 15.70 6.22 -2.20
CA PRO A 484 14.53 6.03 -3.06
C PRO A 484 14.65 6.78 -4.40
N TYR A 485 15.39 7.87 -4.45
CA TYR A 485 15.63 8.62 -5.67
C TYR A 485 16.62 7.92 -6.61
N GLN A 486 17.56 7.14 -6.06
CA GLN A 486 18.45 6.28 -6.87
C GLN A 486 17.74 5.00 -7.32
N VAL A 487 17.04 4.33 -6.40
CA VAL A 487 16.26 3.11 -6.72
C VAL A 487 15.22 3.41 -7.79
N SER A 488 14.53 4.55 -7.73
CA SER A 488 13.51 4.93 -8.70
C SER A 488 14.04 5.11 -10.13
N GLN A 489 15.35 5.38 -10.31
CA GLN A 489 15.95 5.50 -11.65
C GLN A 489 16.04 4.15 -12.38
N GLN A 490 15.97 3.04 -11.65
CA GLN A 490 16.08 1.69 -12.21
C GLN A 490 14.75 1.10 -12.66
N PHE A 491 13.64 1.79 -12.39
CA PHE A 491 12.29 1.32 -12.65
C PHE A 491 11.37 2.48 -13.01
N VAL A 492 10.76 2.44 -14.20
CA VAL A 492 9.73 3.42 -14.59
C VAL A 492 8.37 2.74 -14.56
N TYR A 493 7.46 3.27 -13.74
CA TYR A 493 6.11 2.78 -13.63
C TYR A 493 5.21 3.35 -14.71
N TYR A 494 4.72 2.50 -15.59
CA TYR A 494 3.71 2.84 -16.60
C TYR A 494 2.34 2.35 -16.13
N ARG A 495 1.51 3.29 -15.66
CA ARG A 495 0.17 2.98 -15.12
C ARG A 495 -0.69 2.15 -16.11
N ARG A 496 -0.57 2.40 -17.40
CA ARG A 496 -1.28 1.67 -18.45
C ARG A 496 -0.95 0.17 -18.45
N TRP A 497 0.26 -0.21 -18.07
CA TRP A 497 0.70 -1.60 -18.12
C TRP A 497 0.03 -2.47 -17.05
N THR A 498 -0.05 -1.97 -15.83
CA THR A 498 -0.49 -2.77 -14.67
C THR A 498 -1.44 -2.01 -13.73
N GLY A 499 -1.42 -0.69 -13.67
CA GLY A 499 -2.19 0.08 -12.69
C GLY A 499 -3.70 -0.08 -12.81
N GLU A 500 -4.22 -0.25 -14.04
CA GLU A 500 -5.64 -0.54 -14.25
C GLU A 500 -6.02 -1.99 -13.87
N HIS A 501 -5.02 -2.87 -13.81
CA HIS A 501 -5.16 -4.27 -13.42
C HIS A 501 -5.05 -4.46 -11.90
N PHE A 502 -4.55 -3.47 -11.14
CA PHE A 502 -4.19 -3.63 -9.73
C PHE A 502 -5.29 -4.26 -8.88
N SER A 503 -6.53 -3.81 -9.04
CA SER A 503 -7.66 -4.35 -8.29
C SER A 503 -7.97 -5.80 -8.65
N VAL A 504 -8.06 -6.10 -9.95
CA VAL A 504 -8.42 -7.44 -10.44
C VAL A 504 -7.26 -8.43 -10.29
N LEU A 505 -6.01 -7.97 -10.35
CA LEU A 505 -4.82 -8.80 -10.13
C LEU A 505 -4.86 -9.49 -8.75
N ARG A 506 -5.37 -8.82 -7.74
CA ARG A 506 -5.56 -9.39 -6.38
C ARG A 506 -6.48 -10.61 -6.43
N ASP A 507 -7.59 -10.51 -7.14
CA ASP A 507 -8.57 -11.58 -7.31
C ASP A 507 -8.01 -12.72 -8.19
N ILE A 508 -7.27 -12.38 -9.25
CA ILE A 508 -6.59 -13.37 -10.10
C ILE A 508 -5.59 -14.19 -9.28
N VAL A 509 -4.70 -13.54 -8.52
CA VAL A 509 -3.71 -14.24 -7.69
C VAL A 509 -4.40 -15.11 -6.65
N ARG A 510 -5.50 -14.65 -6.04
CA ARG A 510 -6.28 -15.46 -5.11
C ARG A 510 -6.84 -16.71 -5.76
N ALA A 511 -7.55 -16.57 -6.87
CA ALA A 511 -8.14 -17.71 -7.58
C ALA A 511 -7.08 -18.72 -8.05
N MET A 512 -5.98 -18.20 -8.57
CA MET A 512 -4.90 -18.95 -9.20
C MET A 512 -3.99 -19.68 -8.19
N CYS A 513 -3.67 -19.03 -7.06
CA CYS A 513 -2.64 -19.50 -6.13
C CYS A 513 -3.18 -19.92 -4.75
N LEU A 514 -4.20 -19.22 -4.21
CA LEU A 514 -4.74 -19.53 -2.88
C LEU A 514 -5.86 -20.55 -2.95
N ASP A 515 -6.92 -20.22 -3.69
CA ASP A 515 -8.13 -21.04 -3.75
C ASP A 515 -7.91 -22.34 -4.57
N SER A 516 -6.82 -22.40 -5.35
CA SER A 516 -6.40 -23.57 -6.14
C SER A 516 -5.04 -24.16 -5.69
N ALA A 517 -4.62 -23.90 -4.44
CA ALA A 517 -3.26 -24.16 -3.96
C ALA A 517 -2.82 -25.62 -4.07
N GLU A 518 -3.69 -26.56 -3.74
CA GLU A 518 -3.32 -27.99 -3.72
C GLU A 518 -3.14 -28.55 -5.14
N GLU A 519 -4.03 -28.18 -6.06
CA GLU A 519 -3.90 -28.56 -7.47
C GLU A 519 -2.67 -27.92 -8.11
N LEU A 520 -2.41 -26.65 -7.79
CA LEU A 520 -1.23 -25.91 -8.28
C LEU A 520 0.08 -26.59 -7.83
N LYS A 521 0.23 -26.86 -6.53
CA LYS A 521 1.42 -27.53 -5.97
C LYS A 521 1.63 -28.93 -6.57
N SER A 522 0.54 -29.69 -6.71
CA SER A 522 0.60 -31.03 -7.32
C SER A 522 1.00 -30.97 -8.80
N ALA A 523 0.47 -29.97 -9.55
CA ALA A 523 0.86 -29.75 -10.95
C ALA A 523 2.34 -29.38 -11.07
N TRP A 524 2.83 -28.49 -10.19
CA TRP A 524 4.22 -28.05 -10.16
C TRP A 524 5.20 -29.20 -9.91
N GLN A 525 4.87 -30.09 -8.97
CA GLN A 525 5.68 -31.29 -8.71
C GLN A 525 5.70 -32.22 -9.93
N ARG A 526 4.53 -32.52 -10.56
CA ARG A 526 4.48 -33.35 -11.76
C ARG A 526 5.23 -32.74 -12.94
N PHE A 527 5.13 -31.43 -13.12
CA PHE A 527 5.86 -30.70 -14.14
C PHE A 527 7.37 -30.90 -13.98
N HIS A 528 7.93 -30.72 -12.79
CA HIS A 528 9.36 -30.91 -12.53
C HIS A 528 9.81 -32.35 -12.67
N GLN A 529 8.96 -33.34 -12.38
CA GLN A 529 9.27 -34.76 -12.60
C GLN A 529 9.32 -35.10 -14.08
N ARG A 530 8.48 -34.48 -14.92
CA ARG A 530 8.34 -34.85 -16.34
C ARG A 530 9.20 -34.00 -17.27
N TYR A 531 9.37 -32.73 -16.98
CA TYR A 531 9.84 -31.72 -17.94
C TYR A 531 11.10 -30.96 -17.50
N SER A 532 11.76 -31.35 -16.43
CA SER A 532 12.94 -30.64 -15.90
C SER A 532 14.12 -30.49 -16.88
N SER A 533 14.06 -31.12 -18.06
CA SER A 533 15.10 -31.07 -19.10
C SER A 533 14.66 -30.46 -20.45
N ASN A 534 13.39 -30.11 -20.63
CA ASN A 534 12.85 -29.87 -21.98
C ASN A 534 12.59 -28.42 -22.34
N GLY A 535 12.94 -27.44 -21.47
CA GLY A 535 12.74 -26.00 -21.79
C GLY A 535 11.26 -25.56 -21.83
N GLU A 536 10.33 -26.40 -21.40
CA GLU A 536 8.90 -26.03 -21.32
C GLU A 536 8.66 -25.05 -20.17
N SER A 537 7.67 -24.17 -20.33
CA SER A 537 7.27 -23.17 -19.34
C SER A 537 6.02 -23.65 -18.60
N PHE A 538 6.01 -23.53 -17.27
CA PHE A 538 4.84 -23.79 -16.45
C PHE A 538 3.98 -22.55 -16.32
N GLY A 539 2.68 -22.70 -16.54
CA GLY A 539 1.67 -21.66 -16.38
C GLY A 539 0.68 -21.62 -17.54
N PHE A 540 -0.54 -21.19 -17.26
CA PHE A 540 -1.57 -20.95 -18.26
C PHE A 540 -2.59 -19.92 -17.75
N LEU A 541 -3.35 -19.31 -18.67
CA LEU A 541 -4.48 -18.46 -18.36
C LEU A 541 -5.75 -19.05 -18.97
N PRO A 542 -6.83 -19.16 -18.19
CA PRO A 542 -8.07 -19.77 -18.65
C PRO A 542 -8.92 -18.81 -19.49
N THR A 543 -9.75 -19.39 -20.35
CA THR A 543 -10.97 -18.77 -20.85
C THR A 543 -12.14 -19.34 -20.07
N VAL A 544 -13.04 -18.51 -19.55
CA VAL A 544 -14.17 -18.91 -18.72
C VAL A 544 -15.50 -18.46 -19.31
N GLN A 545 -16.57 -19.17 -18.97
CA GLN A 545 -17.93 -18.78 -19.32
C GLN A 545 -18.50 -17.91 -18.20
N LEU A 546 -18.85 -16.67 -18.50
CA LEU A 546 -19.45 -15.71 -17.55
C LEU A 546 -20.82 -15.25 -18.03
N ASN A 547 -21.78 -15.19 -17.11
CA ASN A 547 -23.15 -14.76 -17.40
C ASN A 547 -23.32 -13.28 -17.06
N GLY A 548 -23.29 -12.44 -18.06
CA GLY A 548 -23.49 -11.00 -17.93
C GLY A 548 -24.89 -10.56 -18.33
N LYS A 549 -25.11 -9.24 -18.37
CA LYS A 549 -26.40 -8.64 -18.78
C LYS A 549 -26.86 -9.06 -20.20
N GLU A 550 -25.93 -9.43 -21.06
CA GLU A 550 -26.16 -9.86 -22.43
C GLU A 550 -26.13 -11.39 -22.60
N GLY A 551 -26.21 -12.17 -21.51
CA GLY A 551 -26.15 -13.62 -21.48
C GLY A 551 -24.75 -14.21 -21.27
N LEU A 552 -24.61 -15.50 -21.53
CA LEU A 552 -23.38 -16.26 -21.32
C LEU A 552 -22.36 -15.95 -22.41
N LYS A 553 -21.13 -15.55 -22.00
CA LYS A 553 -20.04 -15.22 -22.92
C LYS A 553 -18.75 -15.93 -22.53
N GLU A 554 -17.95 -16.30 -23.52
CA GLU A 554 -16.57 -16.72 -23.34
C GLU A 554 -15.69 -15.51 -23.11
N VAL A 555 -14.97 -15.49 -21.97
CA VAL A 555 -14.10 -14.39 -21.57
C VAL A 555 -12.71 -14.94 -21.27
N PRO A 556 -11.72 -14.65 -22.15
CA PRO A 556 -10.34 -15.04 -21.88
C PRO A 556 -9.76 -14.16 -20.77
N LEU A 557 -8.98 -14.73 -19.88
CA LEU A 557 -8.22 -13.98 -18.89
C LEU A 557 -6.90 -13.52 -19.50
N ASN A 558 -6.82 -12.26 -19.86
CA ASN A 558 -5.62 -11.65 -20.47
C ASN A 558 -5.54 -10.15 -20.11
N TRP A 559 -4.49 -9.47 -20.58
CA TRP A 559 -4.28 -8.05 -20.34
C TRP A 559 -5.45 -7.16 -20.79
N ARG A 560 -6.11 -7.50 -21.92
CA ARG A 560 -7.21 -6.68 -22.47
C ARG A 560 -8.50 -6.81 -21.68
N THR A 561 -8.83 -8.01 -21.23
CA THR A 561 -10.14 -8.33 -20.63
C THR A 561 -10.17 -8.20 -19.12
N ALA A 562 -9.06 -8.52 -18.44
CA ALA A 562 -9.01 -8.62 -17.00
C ALA A 562 -9.59 -7.40 -16.25
N PRO A 563 -9.26 -6.13 -16.56
CA PRO A 563 -9.78 -4.97 -15.83
C PRO A 563 -11.27 -4.71 -16.02
N ASP A 564 -11.88 -5.29 -17.03
CA ASP A 564 -13.30 -5.07 -17.35
C ASP A 564 -14.21 -6.16 -16.79
N ILE A 565 -13.65 -7.31 -16.40
CA ILE A 565 -14.41 -8.41 -15.80
C ILE A 565 -15.15 -7.95 -14.54
N PRO A 566 -14.51 -7.30 -13.53
CA PRO A 566 -15.21 -6.86 -12.33
C PRO A 566 -16.25 -5.74 -12.56
N LYS A 567 -16.24 -5.11 -13.74
CA LYS A 567 -17.21 -4.07 -14.11
C LYS A 567 -18.48 -4.65 -14.75
N GLN A 568 -18.35 -5.85 -15.34
CA GLN A 568 -19.39 -6.48 -16.15
C GLN A 568 -20.06 -7.68 -15.47
N TYR A 569 -19.35 -8.32 -14.52
CA TYR A 569 -19.77 -9.57 -13.89
C TYR A 569 -19.69 -9.49 -12.37
N GLU A 570 -20.54 -10.24 -11.70
CA GLU A 570 -20.54 -10.34 -10.25
C GLU A 570 -19.29 -11.05 -9.73
N LYS A 571 -18.72 -10.56 -8.61
CA LYS A 571 -17.48 -11.09 -8.06
C LYS A 571 -17.56 -12.58 -7.73
N ILE A 572 -18.65 -13.03 -7.15
CA ILE A 572 -18.85 -14.45 -6.78
C ILE A 572 -18.82 -15.32 -8.02
N GLU A 573 -19.41 -14.84 -9.14
CA GLU A 573 -19.48 -15.59 -10.38
C GLU A 573 -18.10 -15.76 -11.01
N TYR A 574 -17.38 -14.66 -11.32
CA TYR A 574 -16.09 -14.78 -11.99
C TYR A 574 -15.04 -15.48 -11.13
N MET A 575 -15.06 -15.28 -9.80
CA MET A 575 -14.15 -15.99 -8.90
C MET A 575 -14.39 -17.51 -8.91
N ARG A 576 -15.66 -17.94 -8.86
CA ARG A 576 -16.02 -19.36 -8.94
C ARG A 576 -15.52 -19.99 -10.25
N GLU A 577 -15.76 -19.32 -11.37
CA GLU A 577 -15.38 -19.85 -12.69
C GLU A 577 -13.86 -19.85 -12.87
N TRP A 578 -13.13 -18.83 -12.39
CA TRP A 578 -11.66 -18.85 -12.41
C TRP A 578 -11.08 -19.97 -11.56
N VAL A 579 -11.55 -20.15 -10.31
CA VAL A 579 -11.07 -21.23 -9.43
C VAL A 579 -11.31 -22.59 -10.09
N ARG A 580 -12.52 -22.81 -10.67
CA ARG A 580 -12.82 -24.04 -11.39
C ARG A 580 -11.85 -24.27 -12.54
N ALA A 581 -11.67 -23.27 -13.40
CA ALA A 581 -10.84 -23.39 -14.59
C ALA A 581 -9.34 -23.57 -14.26
N PHE A 582 -8.83 -22.89 -13.22
CA PHE A 582 -7.45 -23.10 -12.74
C PHE A 582 -7.26 -24.51 -12.19
N ARG A 583 -8.17 -25.00 -11.34
CA ARG A 583 -8.10 -26.38 -10.82
C ARG A 583 -8.12 -27.43 -11.92
N GLU A 584 -9.04 -27.29 -12.87
CA GLU A 584 -9.13 -28.20 -14.03
C GLU A 584 -7.86 -28.15 -14.88
N GLY A 585 -7.31 -26.96 -15.14
CA GLY A 585 -6.08 -26.81 -15.88
C GLY A 585 -4.87 -27.40 -15.16
N TYR A 586 -4.72 -27.19 -13.86
CA TYR A 586 -3.62 -27.79 -13.07
C TYR A 586 -3.69 -29.31 -13.01
N ARG A 587 -4.87 -29.91 -13.04
CA ARG A 587 -5.01 -31.36 -13.10
C ARG A 587 -4.51 -32.00 -14.42
N LYS A 588 -4.37 -31.19 -15.47
CA LYS A 588 -3.87 -31.67 -16.78
C LYS A 588 -2.34 -31.78 -16.85
N TYR A 589 -1.59 -31.08 -15.98
CA TYR A 589 -0.15 -31.28 -15.82
C TYR A 589 0.15 -32.61 -15.16
#